data_20f814e1b80213fe8ab842b0538cfb0c
#
_entry.id   20f814e1b80213fe8ab842b0538cfb0c
#
_cell.length_a   1.000
_cell.length_b   1.000
_cell.length_c   1.000
_cell.angle_alpha   90.00
_cell.angle_beta   90.00
_cell.angle_gamma   90.00
#
_symmetry.space_group_name_H-M   'P 1'
#
loop_
_entity.id
_entity.type
_entity.pdbx_description
1 polymer ?
#
loop_
_entity_poly.entity_id
_entity_poly.type
_entity_poly.pdbx_seq_one_letter_code
_entity_poly.pdbx_strand_id
1 'polypeptide(L)'
;MIFRIYIKNKMNNEIVIVAAKRTPIGSFQGVFNNTTAVELSTVVTKSVIEQISIDPNEIDEAIIGCVLTAGLGQAPARQVSIASGLSLDTGAITVNKVCSSGLQSILIGNDMIKAGTANIVLAGGMESMTMSPYLMPNARQGYRMGSGEVIDHMFYDGLQNPYDQHLMGYFAEQTSKKYGFTREDQDLFSIESVNRSLRAQKSGLFDDEIEPVVVKTRRDTTTISKDEEPEKCDIDKIPSMRPAFDKNGTVTAASSSSISDGAASLIIMSADEAESRGLEPLAIIRGHKRHSQEPEWFTTANIGAIDKLHKKLDWNKDLVDLYEINEAFACVTMAAMTDLDIDHNKLNIHGGACALGHPIGASAARILITLIYALKANKGKRGIASACNGGGEAVAIAIEIP
;
A
#
# COMPACT_ATOMS: atom_id res chain seq x y z
N MET A 1 -8.38 1.61 -43.32
CA MET A 1 -9.30 2.46 -42.53
C MET A 1 -9.89 1.70 -41.36
N ILE A 2 -10.50 0.52 -41.51
CA ILE A 2 -11.09 -0.30 -40.47
C ILE A 2 -10.09 -0.72 -39.39
N PHE A 3 -8.86 -1.10 -39.78
CA PHE A 3 -7.80 -1.49 -38.85
C PHE A 3 -7.30 -0.32 -37.97
N ARG A 4 -7.25 0.91 -38.53
CA ARG A 4 -6.94 2.12 -37.74
C ARG A 4 -8.07 2.49 -36.76
N ILE A 5 -9.32 2.27 -37.13
CA ILE A 5 -10.48 2.48 -36.25
C ILE A 5 -10.50 1.43 -35.14
N TYR A 6 -10.14 0.17 -35.44
CA TYR A 6 -10.06 -0.90 -34.43
C TYR A 6 -8.91 -0.67 -33.43
N ILE A 7 -7.75 -0.19 -33.88
CA ILE A 7 -6.63 0.19 -33.01
C ILE A 7 -7.01 1.42 -32.18
N LYS A 8 -7.64 2.43 -32.78
CA LYS A 8 -8.10 3.64 -32.08
C LYS A 8 -9.17 3.33 -31.02
N ASN A 9 -10.15 2.44 -31.35
CA ASN A 9 -11.15 1.98 -30.37
C ASN A 9 -10.56 1.11 -29.25
N LYS A 10 -9.40 0.48 -29.46
CA LYS A 10 -8.72 -0.30 -28.41
C LYS A 10 -7.91 0.58 -27.47
N MET A 11 -7.39 1.70 -27.95
CA MET A 11 -6.71 2.72 -27.12
C MET A 11 -7.70 3.52 -26.27
N ASN A 12 -8.91 3.77 -26.74
CA ASN A 12 -9.96 4.56 -26.06
C ASN A 12 -10.43 3.99 -24.71
N ASN A 13 -9.94 2.84 -24.24
CA ASN A 13 -10.34 2.22 -22.97
C ASN A 13 -9.14 1.88 -22.05
N GLU A 14 -7.92 2.22 -22.43
CA GLU A 14 -6.76 1.98 -21.57
C GLU A 14 -6.63 3.11 -20.54
N ILE A 15 -6.45 2.72 -19.29
CA ILE A 15 -6.19 3.67 -18.20
C ILE A 15 -4.71 3.65 -17.89
N VAL A 16 -4.14 4.84 -17.77
CA VAL A 16 -2.72 5.03 -17.52
C VAL A 16 -2.46 5.74 -16.20
N ILE A 17 -1.33 5.44 -15.60
CA ILE A 17 -0.77 6.14 -14.45
C ILE A 17 0.23 7.13 -15.01
N VAL A 18 0.05 8.43 -14.77
CA VAL A 18 0.90 9.50 -15.30
C VAL A 18 1.81 10.12 -14.24
N ALA A 19 1.44 10.01 -12.97
CA ALA A 19 2.25 10.48 -11.84
C ALA A 19 2.12 9.53 -10.67
N ALA A 20 3.20 9.34 -9.91
CA ALA A 20 3.21 8.44 -8.76
C ALA A 20 4.31 8.84 -7.76
N LYS A 21 3.95 9.09 -6.51
CA LYS A 21 4.86 9.46 -5.42
C LYS A 21 4.39 8.88 -4.09
N ARG A 22 5.35 8.62 -3.18
CA ARG A 22 5.09 8.25 -1.79
C ARG A 22 5.93 9.09 -0.82
N THR A 23 5.53 9.18 0.42
CA THR A 23 6.41 9.65 1.48
C THR A 23 7.46 8.59 1.81
N PRO A 24 8.55 8.93 2.50
CA PRO A 24 9.25 7.97 3.33
C PRO A 24 8.26 7.31 4.28
N ILE A 25 8.57 6.09 4.74
CA ILE A 25 7.80 5.40 5.77
C ILE A 25 8.47 5.67 7.12
N GLY A 26 7.70 6.22 8.06
CA GLY A 26 8.13 6.45 9.44
C GLY A 26 7.80 5.28 10.34
N SER A 27 8.66 5.00 11.31
CA SER A 27 8.43 4.03 12.38
C SER A 27 7.31 4.49 13.31
N PHE A 28 6.73 3.54 14.05
CA PHE A 28 5.80 3.86 15.14
C PHE A 28 6.45 4.79 16.17
N GLN A 29 5.80 5.94 16.42
CA GLN A 29 6.32 7.01 17.27
C GLN A 29 7.71 7.54 16.85
N GLY A 30 8.05 7.38 15.56
CA GLY A 30 9.30 7.79 14.97
C GLY A 30 9.28 9.21 14.40
N VAL A 31 9.87 9.37 13.21
CA VAL A 31 10.07 10.69 12.56
C VAL A 31 8.78 11.44 12.26
N PHE A 32 7.64 10.75 12.15
CA PHE A 32 6.32 11.35 11.88
C PHE A 32 5.39 11.39 13.10
N ASN A 33 5.93 11.30 14.32
CA ASN A 33 5.16 11.21 15.56
C ASN A 33 4.16 12.34 15.82
N ASN A 34 4.27 13.47 15.13
CA ASN A 34 3.37 14.61 15.21
C ASN A 34 2.81 15.04 13.83
N THR A 35 2.88 14.15 12.85
CA THR A 35 2.40 14.42 11.48
C THR A 35 1.18 13.54 11.20
N THR A 36 0.07 14.17 10.89
CA THR A 36 -1.19 13.46 10.60
C THR A 36 -1.15 12.74 9.25
N ALA A 37 -1.98 11.72 9.09
CA ALA A 37 -2.15 11.05 7.80
C ALA A 37 -2.55 12.04 6.68
N VAL A 38 -3.38 13.02 6.99
CA VAL A 38 -3.81 14.09 6.05
C VAL A 38 -2.63 14.95 5.61
N GLU A 39 -1.73 15.34 6.54
CA GLU A 39 -0.54 16.11 6.20
C GLU A 39 0.41 15.31 5.31
N LEU A 40 0.69 14.04 5.64
CA LEU A 40 1.52 13.15 4.82
C LEU A 40 0.94 13.01 3.40
N SER A 41 -0.37 12.75 3.29
CA SER A 41 -1.03 12.61 1.99
C SER A 41 -1.05 13.93 1.19
N THR A 42 -1.16 15.08 1.87
CA THR A 42 -1.10 16.39 1.22
C THR A 42 0.25 16.65 0.55
N VAL A 43 1.36 16.21 1.17
CA VAL A 43 2.71 16.33 0.59
C VAL A 43 2.80 15.57 -0.73
N VAL A 44 2.46 14.29 -0.75
CA VAL A 44 2.56 13.47 -1.96
C VAL A 44 1.52 13.84 -3.01
N THR A 45 0.34 14.33 -2.61
CA THR A 45 -0.68 14.83 -3.53
C THR A 45 -0.18 16.06 -4.29
N LYS A 46 0.43 17.03 -3.60
CA LYS A 46 1.04 18.17 -4.26
C LYS A 46 2.16 17.76 -5.20
N SER A 47 3.01 16.83 -4.76
CA SER A 47 4.12 16.32 -5.57
C SER A 47 3.68 15.65 -6.88
N VAL A 48 2.63 14.82 -6.87
CA VAL A 48 2.14 14.20 -8.12
C VAL A 48 1.47 15.20 -9.06
N ILE A 49 0.86 16.27 -8.54
CA ILE A 49 0.32 17.38 -9.33
C ILE A 49 1.47 18.15 -10.01
N GLU A 50 2.50 18.48 -9.25
CA GLU A 50 3.70 19.18 -9.73
C GLU A 50 4.49 18.33 -10.74
N GLN A 51 4.58 17.00 -10.52
CA GLN A 51 5.32 16.06 -11.36
C GLN A 51 4.90 16.12 -12.83
N ILE A 52 3.62 16.37 -13.12
CA ILE A 52 3.08 16.47 -14.48
C ILE A 52 2.57 17.86 -14.82
N SER A 53 2.74 18.83 -13.92
CA SER A 53 2.32 20.23 -14.11
C SER A 53 0.84 20.37 -14.53
N ILE A 54 -0.05 19.51 -13.97
CA ILE A 54 -1.48 19.56 -14.21
C ILE A 54 -2.13 20.69 -13.40
N ASP A 55 -3.14 21.34 -13.97
CA ASP A 55 -3.97 22.26 -13.19
C ASP A 55 -4.77 21.48 -12.14
N PRO A 56 -4.61 21.74 -10.83
CA PRO A 56 -5.37 21.08 -9.78
C PRO A 56 -6.89 21.15 -9.96
N ASN A 57 -7.39 22.15 -10.69
CA ASN A 57 -8.82 22.33 -10.98
C ASN A 57 -9.38 21.32 -11.99
N GLU A 58 -8.52 20.58 -12.69
CA GLU A 58 -8.93 19.60 -13.68
C GLU A 58 -9.08 18.19 -13.10
N ILE A 59 -8.76 18.00 -11.83
CA ILE A 59 -8.94 16.71 -11.15
C ILE A 59 -10.39 16.56 -10.70
N ASP A 60 -11.11 15.56 -11.26
CA ASP A 60 -12.52 15.33 -10.99
C ASP A 60 -12.77 14.71 -9.61
N GLU A 61 -11.94 13.73 -9.23
CA GLU A 61 -12.12 12.94 -8.00
C GLU A 61 -10.79 12.69 -7.26
N ALA A 62 -10.84 12.76 -5.93
CA ALA A 62 -9.78 12.36 -5.02
C ALA A 62 -10.22 11.16 -4.19
N ILE A 63 -9.67 9.98 -4.46
CA ILE A 63 -10.04 8.73 -3.79
C ILE A 63 -8.85 8.25 -2.97
N ILE A 64 -8.96 8.31 -1.64
CA ILE A 64 -7.82 8.07 -0.74
C ILE A 64 -8.18 7.00 0.30
N GLY A 65 -7.37 5.94 0.32
CA GLY A 65 -7.45 4.89 1.33
C GLY A 65 -7.01 5.41 2.70
N CYS A 66 -7.78 5.10 3.75
CA CYS A 66 -7.43 5.37 5.14
C CYS A 66 -8.24 4.44 6.04
N VAL A 67 -7.59 3.78 6.99
CA VAL A 67 -8.22 2.78 7.86
C VAL A 67 -8.56 3.38 9.22
N LEU A 68 -7.61 4.05 9.85
CA LEU A 68 -7.70 4.57 11.20
C LEU A 68 -8.17 6.04 11.17
N THR A 69 -9.46 6.23 10.91
CA THR A 69 -10.04 7.55 10.67
C THR A 69 -10.49 8.28 11.92
N ALA A 70 -10.57 7.61 13.09
CA ALA A 70 -10.95 8.27 14.32
C ALA A 70 -9.94 9.39 14.68
N GLY A 71 -10.48 10.56 15.03
CA GLY A 71 -9.65 11.71 15.39
C GLY A 71 -9.10 12.54 14.21
N LEU A 72 -9.21 12.07 12.95
CA LEU A 72 -8.76 12.83 11.77
C LEU A 72 -9.72 13.96 11.34
N GLY A 73 -10.88 14.02 11.96
CA GLY A 73 -11.94 14.94 11.56
C GLY A 73 -12.81 14.39 10.43
N GLN A 74 -13.68 15.25 9.90
CA GLN A 74 -14.65 14.85 8.87
C GLN A 74 -13.98 14.67 7.51
N ALA A 75 -14.30 13.57 6.81
CA ALA A 75 -13.93 13.33 5.42
C ALA A 75 -12.42 13.53 5.12
N PRO A 76 -11.51 12.68 5.62
CA PRO A 76 -10.06 12.89 5.49
C PRO A 76 -9.57 13.08 4.05
N ALA A 77 -10.11 12.35 3.06
CA ALA A 77 -9.77 12.56 1.65
C ALA A 77 -10.15 13.97 1.16
N ARG A 78 -11.27 14.54 1.64
CA ARG A 78 -11.66 15.93 1.30
C ARG A 78 -10.72 16.94 1.92
N GLN A 79 -10.21 16.68 3.12
CA GLN A 79 -9.21 17.54 3.76
C GLN A 79 -7.93 17.56 2.91
N VAL A 80 -7.46 16.40 2.44
CA VAL A 80 -6.30 16.32 1.53
C VAL A 80 -6.57 17.06 0.24
N SER A 81 -7.72 16.86 -0.41
CA SER A 81 -8.12 17.55 -1.64
C SER A 81 -7.98 19.08 -1.49
N ILE A 82 -8.59 19.65 -0.46
CA ILE A 82 -8.55 21.10 -0.20
C ILE A 82 -7.14 21.58 0.15
N ALA A 83 -6.43 20.88 1.05
CA ALA A 83 -5.09 21.24 1.49
C ALA A 83 -4.04 21.15 0.37
N SER A 84 -4.31 20.34 -0.65
CA SER A 84 -3.47 20.20 -1.84
C SER A 84 -3.80 21.22 -2.94
N GLY A 85 -4.84 22.02 -2.79
CA GLY A 85 -5.22 23.06 -3.72
C GLY A 85 -6.08 22.58 -4.90
N LEU A 86 -6.73 21.40 -4.78
CA LEU A 86 -7.69 20.94 -5.77
C LEU A 86 -8.94 21.85 -5.76
N SER A 87 -9.68 21.83 -6.88
CA SER A 87 -10.94 22.56 -6.99
C SER A 87 -11.92 22.23 -5.87
N LEU A 88 -12.73 23.19 -5.47
CA LEU A 88 -13.86 22.93 -4.58
C LEU A 88 -14.93 22.02 -5.21
N ASP A 89 -14.94 21.93 -6.54
CA ASP A 89 -15.83 21.03 -7.30
C ASP A 89 -15.28 19.59 -7.38
N THR A 90 -13.99 19.36 -7.08
CA THR A 90 -13.42 18.02 -7.02
C THR A 90 -14.15 17.16 -5.99
N GLY A 91 -14.70 16.02 -6.39
CA GLY A 91 -15.23 15.02 -5.46
C GLY A 91 -14.15 14.42 -4.56
N ALA A 92 -14.52 13.91 -3.39
CA ALA A 92 -13.55 13.25 -2.52
C ALA A 92 -14.14 12.08 -1.74
N ILE A 93 -13.49 10.91 -1.80
CA ILE A 93 -13.94 9.68 -1.14
C ILE A 93 -12.83 9.11 -0.28
N THR A 94 -13.10 8.88 1.00
CA THR A 94 -12.22 8.09 1.87
C THR A 94 -12.65 6.62 1.80
N VAL A 95 -11.70 5.73 1.48
CA VAL A 95 -11.94 4.30 1.28
C VAL A 95 -11.29 3.50 2.39
N ASN A 96 -12.04 2.61 3.02
CA ASN A 96 -11.50 1.62 3.95
C ASN A 96 -11.73 0.20 3.40
N LYS A 97 -10.65 -0.48 3.07
CA LYS A 97 -10.56 -1.91 2.78
C LYS A 97 -9.35 -2.50 3.51
N VAL A 98 -9.16 -2.06 4.75
CA VAL A 98 -8.01 -2.41 5.60
C VAL A 98 -6.69 -2.25 4.81
N CYS A 99 -5.76 -3.21 4.85
CA CYS A 99 -4.45 -3.13 4.18
C CYS A 99 -4.52 -2.91 2.65
N SER A 100 -5.65 -3.23 2.02
CA SER A 100 -5.86 -3.06 0.58
C SER A 100 -6.41 -1.68 0.18
N SER A 101 -6.66 -0.77 1.12
CA SER A 101 -7.35 0.52 0.87
C SER A 101 -6.70 1.35 -0.24
N GLY A 102 -5.38 1.45 -0.25
CA GLY A 102 -4.65 2.23 -1.24
C GLY A 102 -4.79 1.68 -2.68
N LEU A 103 -4.73 0.36 -2.90
CA LEU A 103 -5.04 -0.22 -4.22
C LEU A 103 -6.52 -0.12 -4.55
N GLN A 104 -7.41 -0.32 -3.58
CA GLN A 104 -8.85 -0.22 -3.81
C GLN A 104 -9.24 1.17 -4.31
N SER A 105 -8.61 2.24 -3.85
CA SER A 105 -8.83 3.60 -4.34
C SER A 105 -8.50 3.72 -5.84
N ILE A 106 -7.38 3.14 -6.27
CA ILE A 106 -6.92 3.13 -7.66
C ILE A 106 -7.89 2.31 -8.54
N LEU A 107 -8.37 1.16 -8.02
CA LEU A 107 -9.35 0.33 -8.73
C LEU A 107 -10.67 1.07 -8.94
N ILE A 108 -11.16 1.81 -7.94
CA ILE A 108 -12.37 2.62 -8.05
C ILE A 108 -12.16 3.71 -9.09
N GLY A 109 -11.05 4.46 -9.04
CA GLY A 109 -10.72 5.50 -10.02
C GLY A 109 -10.63 4.95 -11.45
N ASN A 110 -9.96 3.80 -11.66
CA ASN A 110 -9.93 3.12 -12.95
C ASN A 110 -11.33 2.78 -13.47
N ASP A 111 -12.22 2.29 -12.60
CA ASP A 111 -13.57 1.90 -12.99
C ASP A 111 -14.44 3.14 -13.26
N MET A 112 -14.26 4.25 -12.52
CA MET A 112 -14.94 5.54 -12.77
C MET A 112 -14.56 6.13 -14.13
N ILE A 113 -13.26 6.14 -14.48
CA ILE A 113 -12.82 6.64 -15.79
C ILE A 113 -13.39 5.76 -16.92
N LYS A 114 -13.36 4.44 -16.77
CA LYS A 114 -13.95 3.51 -17.75
C LYS A 114 -15.45 3.68 -17.90
N ALA A 115 -16.15 4.05 -16.83
CA ALA A 115 -17.58 4.34 -16.84
C ALA A 115 -17.91 5.73 -17.40
N GLY A 116 -16.91 6.59 -17.60
CA GLY A 116 -17.10 7.97 -18.07
C GLY A 116 -17.67 8.92 -17.01
N THR A 117 -17.53 8.58 -15.72
CA THR A 117 -18.01 9.41 -14.60
C THR A 117 -16.91 10.32 -14.04
N ALA A 118 -15.66 10.10 -14.43
CA ALA A 118 -14.50 10.95 -14.17
C ALA A 118 -13.51 10.82 -15.34
N ASN A 119 -12.70 11.84 -15.58
CA ASN A 119 -11.63 11.84 -16.59
C ASN A 119 -10.26 11.72 -15.94
N ILE A 120 -10.03 12.48 -14.86
CA ILE A 120 -8.77 12.54 -14.14
C ILE A 120 -9.03 12.27 -12.66
N VAL A 121 -8.38 11.25 -12.14
CA VAL A 121 -8.57 10.82 -10.74
C VAL A 121 -7.22 10.85 -10.01
N LEU A 122 -7.22 11.51 -8.86
CA LEU A 122 -6.20 11.37 -7.83
C LEU A 122 -6.57 10.15 -6.98
N ALA A 123 -5.71 9.16 -6.92
CA ALA A 123 -5.93 7.96 -6.11
C ALA A 123 -4.71 7.64 -5.25
N GLY A 124 -4.91 7.00 -4.11
CA GLY A 124 -3.80 6.65 -3.22
C GLY A 124 -4.25 6.15 -1.86
N GLY A 125 -3.38 6.34 -0.88
CA GLY A 125 -3.68 5.97 0.50
C GLY A 125 -2.77 6.67 1.50
N MET A 126 -3.23 6.75 2.72
CA MET A 126 -2.55 7.39 3.83
C MET A 126 -2.82 6.64 5.13
N GLU A 127 -1.87 6.69 6.04
CA GLU A 127 -2.06 6.24 7.42
C GLU A 127 -1.07 6.93 8.35
N SER A 128 -1.52 7.30 9.53
CA SER A 128 -0.67 7.57 10.69
C SER A 128 -1.14 6.68 11.84
N MET A 129 -0.48 5.53 11.97
CA MET A 129 -0.80 4.59 13.04
C MET A 129 -0.35 5.13 14.39
N THR A 130 0.70 5.96 14.38
CA THR A 130 1.23 6.65 15.57
C THR A 130 0.20 7.60 16.19
N MET A 131 -0.60 8.28 15.38
CA MET A 131 -1.59 9.25 15.86
C MET A 131 -2.99 8.65 16.07
N SER A 132 -3.12 7.33 15.93
CA SER A 132 -4.38 6.65 16.20
C SER A 132 -4.79 6.82 17.68
N PRO A 133 -6.01 7.31 17.95
CA PRO A 133 -6.42 7.61 19.31
C PRO A 133 -6.87 6.35 20.09
N TYR A 134 -6.99 6.49 21.38
CA TYR A 134 -7.72 5.55 22.21
C TYR A 134 -9.21 5.91 22.24
N LEU A 135 -10.09 4.91 22.32
CA LEU A 135 -11.54 5.04 22.30
C LEU A 135 -12.14 4.72 23.68
N MET A 136 -13.18 5.42 24.03
CA MET A 136 -13.98 5.15 25.23
C MET A 136 -15.42 4.80 24.81
N PRO A 137 -15.74 3.53 24.52
CA PRO A 137 -17.01 3.14 23.87
C PRO A 137 -18.26 3.59 24.64
N ASN A 138 -18.22 3.52 25.97
CA ASN A 138 -19.38 3.83 26.81
C ASN A 138 -19.44 5.32 27.24
N ALA A 139 -18.50 6.16 26.81
CA ALA A 139 -18.44 7.57 27.27
C ALA A 139 -19.71 8.35 26.95
N ARG A 140 -20.38 8.12 25.81
CA ARG A 140 -21.63 8.80 25.44
C ARG A 140 -22.79 8.46 26.37
N GLN A 141 -22.86 7.23 26.86
CA GLN A 141 -23.90 6.80 27.82
C GLN A 141 -23.52 7.08 29.27
N GLY A 142 -22.23 7.34 29.53
CA GLY A 142 -21.64 7.60 30.84
C GLY A 142 -21.18 6.33 31.57
N TYR A 143 -20.09 6.46 32.29
CA TYR A 143 -19.56 5.44 33.20
C TYR A 143 -20.18 5.66 34.60
N ARG A 144 -21.34 5.05 34.83
CA ARG A 144 -22.13 5.33 36.04
C ARG A 144 -21.49 4.83 37.33
N MET A 145 -20.85 3.66 37.32
CA MET A 145 -20.25 3.03 38.49
C MET A 145 -19.23 1.96 38.06
N GLY A 146 -18.11 1.85 38.76
CA GLY A 146 -17.04 0.91 38.49
C GLY A 146 -16.04 1.44 37.43
N SER A 147 -15.08 0.60 37.07
CA SER A 147 -14.05 0.92 36.11
C SER A 147 -14.61 0.94 34.67
N GLY A 148 -14.02 1.78 33.81
CA GLY A 148 -14.28 1.81 32.35
C GLY A 148 -13.16 1.20 31.57
N GLU A 149 -13.44 0.81 30.33
CA GLU A 149 -12.46 0.33 29.38
C GLU A 149 -12.02 1.46 28.41
N VAL A 150 -10.74 1.45 28.07
CA VAL A 150 -10.15 2.29 27.02
C VAL A 150 -9.58 1.35 25.97
N ILE A 151 -10.02 1.50 24.73
CA ILE A 151 -9.68 0.62 23.61
C ILE A 151 -8.68 1.34 22.69
N ASP A 152 -7.59 0.67 22.33
CA ASP A 152 -6.67 1.16 21.30
C ASP A 152 -7.32 1.00 19.93
N HIS A 153 -7.63 2.13 19.27
CA HIS A 153 -8.26 2.16 17.93
C HIS A 153 -7.41 1.42 16.87
N MET A 154 -6.08 1.56 16.95
CA MET A 154 -5.17 0.91 16.00
C MET A 154 -5.29 -0.61 16.06
N PHE A 155 -5.33 -1.20 17.25
CA PHE A 155 -5.53 -2.64 17.41
C PHE A 155 -6.95 -3.05 17.05
N TYR A 156 -7.93 -2.40 17.63
CA TYR A 156 -9.33 -2.81 17.54
C TYR A 156 -9.89 -2.74 16.11
N ASP A 157 -9.62 -1.65 15.39
CA ASP A 157 -10.16 -1.44 14.05
C ASP A 157 -9.18 -1.80 12.93
N GLY A 158 -7.87 -1.95 13.24
CA GLY A 158 -6.84 -2.19 12.24
C GLY A 158 -6.17 -3.57 12.29
N LEU A 159 -5.89 -4.09 13.49
CA LEU A 159 -5.00 -5.24 13.66
C LEU A 159 -5.64 -6.45 14.35
N GLN A 160 -6.91 -6.36 14.75
CA GLN A 160 -7.65 -7.41 15.44
C GLN A 160 -8.80 -7.94 14.58
N ASN A 161 -8.97 -9.26 14.56
CA ASN A 161 -10.09 -9.89 13.87
C ASN A 161 -11.40 -9.66 14.67
N PRO A 162 -12.44 -9.06 14.07
CA PRO A 162 -13.67 -8.76 14.79
C PRO A 162 -14.48 -10.01 15.16
N TYR A 163 -14.24 -11.16 14.54
CA TYR A 163 -15.04 -12.37 14.72
C TYR A 163 -14.60 -13.20 15.94
N ASP A 164 -13.30 -13.20 16.26
CA ASP A 164 -12.71 -14.02 17.33
C ASP A 164 -11.73 -13.26 18.22
N GLN A 165 -11.52 -11.97 17.93
CA GLN A 165 -10.65 -11.06 18.67
C GLN A 165 -9.15 -11.41 18.63
N HIS A 166 -8.72 -12.35 17.79
CA HIS A 166 -7.30 -12.64 17.61
C HIS A 166 -6.59 -11.52 16.83
N LEU A 167 -5.34 -11.25 17.20
CA LEU A 167 -4.48 -10.36 16.43
C LEU A 167 -4.06 -11.03 15.11
N MET A 168 -3.77 -10.23 14.10
CA MET A 168 -3.39 -10.71 12.76
C MET A 168 -2.22 -11.70 12.78
N GLY A 169 -1.27 -11.54 13.69
CA GLY A 169 -0.14 -12.46 13.84
C GLY A 169 -0.51 -13.88 14.28
N TYR A 170 -1.64 -14.07 14.97
CA TYR A 170 -2.16 -15.41 15.26
C TYR A 170 -2.43 -16.20 13.96
N PHE A 171 -3.02 -15.55 12.97
CA PHE A 171 -3.29 -16.18 11.67
C PHE A 171 -2.02 -16.40 10.83
N ALA A 172 -1.00 -15.57 11.04
CA ALA A 172 0.31 -15.79 10.44
C ALA A 172 0.98 -17.07 10.99
N GLU A 173 0.85 -17.34 12.30
CA GLU A 173 1.29 -18.63 12.89
C GLU A 173 0.54 -19.82 12.29
N GLN A 174 -0.80 -19.72 12.10
CA GLN A 174 -1.59 -20.76 11.48
C GLN A 174 -1.13 -21.03 10.04
N THR A 175 -0.82 -20.00 9.28
CA THR A 175 -0.30 -20.10 7.92
C THR A 175 1.09 -20.72 7.90
N SER A 176 2.00 -20.27 8.76
CA SER A 176 3.34 -20.86 8.89
C SER A 176 3.27 -22.35 9.20
N LYS A 177 2.39 -22.75 10.11
CA LYS A 177 2.14 -24.15 10.44
C LYS A 177 1.57 -24.93 9.27
N LYS A 178 0.60 -24.39 8.53
CA LYS A 178 -0.04 -25.05 7.39
C LYS A 178 0.95 -25.33 6.26
N TYR A 179 1.85 -24.39 5.98
CA TYR A 179 2.86 -24.50 4.92
C TYR A 179 4.15 -25.18 5.40
N GLY A 180 4.31 -25.40 6.70
CA GLY A 180 5.54 -25.97 7.27
C GLY A 180 6.72 -24.98 7.26
N PHE A 181 6.46 -23.67 7.21
CA PHE A 181 7.51 -22.67 7.26
C PHE A 181 8.15 -22.64 8.64
N THR A 182 9.44 -22.92 8.69
CA THR A 182 10.21 -22.90 9.92
C THR A 182 10.48 -21.44 10.38
N ARG A 183 10.96 -21.30 11.59
CA ARG A 183 11.47 -20.02 12.08
C ARG A 183 12.61 -19.52 11.21
N GLU A 184 13.55 -20.39 10.86
CA GLU A 184 14.71 -20.04 10.05
C GLU A 184 14.30 -19.57 8.65
N ASP A 185 13.35 -20.22 8.01
CA ASP A 185 12.84 -19.79 6.69
C ASP A 185 12.29 -18.35 6.73
N GLN A 186 11.52 -18.03 7.77
CA GLN A 186 10.93 -16.70 7.94
C GLN A 186 11.98 -15.65 8.29
N ASP A 187 12.96 -15.99 9.11
CA ASP A 187 14.07 -15.10 9.44
C ASP A 187 14.93 -14.80 8.21
N LEU A 188 15.27 -15.80 7.40
CA LEU A 188 16.02 -15.64 6.14
C LEU A 188 15.27 -14.76 5.14
N PHE A 189 13.95 -14.96 5.00
CA PHE A 189 13.11 -14.10 4.17
C PHE A 189 13.16 -12.64 4.64
N SER A 190 13.01 -12.42 5.94
CA SER A 190 13.02 -11.06 6.53
C SER A 190 14.38 -10.38 6.40
N ILE A 191 15.47 -11.12 6.62
CA ILE A 191 16.83 -10.65 6.41
C ILE A 191 17.05 -10.21 4.95
N GLU A 192 16.57 -11.01 3.98
CA GLU A 192 16.68 -10.63 2.57
C GLU A 192 15.83 -9.39 2.25
N SER A 193 14.62 -9.25 2.81
CA SER A 193 13.81 -8.05 2.66
C SER A 193 14.55 -6.80 3.15
N VAL A 194 15.18 -6.86 4.34
CA VAL A 194 16.00 -5.76 4.89
C VAL A 194 17.21 -5.47 4.00
N ASN A 195 17.95 -6.51 3.57
CA ASN A 195 19.10 -6.34 2.71
C ASN A 195 18.74 -5.67 1.38
N ARG A 196 17.61 -6.05 0.78
CA ARG A 196 17.08 -5.44 -0.46
C ARG A 196 16.74 -3.98 -0.26
N SER A 197 16.05 -3.64 0.83
CA SER A 197 15.67 -2.26 1.16
C SER A 197 16.91 -1.39 1.38
N LEU A 198 17.88 -1.87 2.13
CA LEU A 198 19.14 -1.15 2.36
C LEU A 198 19.94 -0.94 1.06
N ARG A 199 20.00 -1.97 0.18
CA ARG A 199 20.64 -1.84 -1.14
C ARG A 199 19.91 -0.81 -2.00
N ALA A 200 18.58 -0.88 -2.07
CA ALA A 200 17.77 0.03 -2.85
C ALA A 200 17.95 1.48 -2.37
N GLN A 201 17.87 1.72 -1.05
CA GLN A 201 18.06 3.03 -0.45
C GLN A 201 19.46 3.59 -0.68
N LYS A 202 20.50 2.75 -0.53
CA LYS A 202 21.89 3.15 -0.76
C LYS A 202 22.19 3.47 -2.23
N SER A 203 21.52 2.78 -3.14
CA SER A 203 21.71 2.94 -4.60
C SER A 203 20.81 4.00 -5.22
N GLY A 204 20.00 4.72 -4.43
CA GLY A 204 19.09 5.76 -4.91
C GLY A 204 17.88 5.23 -5.71
N LEU A 205 17.55 3.92 -5.60
CA LEU A 205 16.45 3.32 -6.35
C LEU A 205 15.07 3.79 -5.86
N PHE A 206 14.99 4.42 -4.69
CA PHE A 206 13.78 5.04 -4.15
C PHE A 206 13.69 6.55 -4.41
N ASP A 207 14.72 7.19 -4.96
CA ASP A 207 14.78 8.65 -5.10
C ASP A 207 13.68 9.20 -6.02
N ASP A 208 13.32 8.44 -7.07
CA ASP A 208 12.27 8.84 -8.01
C ASP A 208 10.85 8.66 -7.43
N GLU A 209 10.67 7.77 -6.46
CA GLU A 209 9.35 7.49 -5.87
C GLU A 209 9.09 8.25 -4.57
N ILE A 210 10.13 8.60 -3.79
CA ILE A 210 10.00 9.28 -2.51
C ILE A 210 9.92 10.79 -2.71
N GLU A 211 8.87 11.40 -2.12
CA GLU A 211 8.80 12.84 -1.88
C GLU A 211 9.23 13.14 -0.46
N PRO A 212 10.29 13.94 -0.26
CA PRO A 212 10.75 14.30 1.07
C PRO A 212 9.70 15.06 1.87
N VAL A 213 9.57 14.74 3.15
CA VAL A 213 8.63 15.39 4.07
C VAL A 213 9.36 16.32 5.02
N VAL A 214 8.95 17.57 5.07
CA VAL A 214 9.47 18.56 6.01
C VAL A 214 8.70 18.49 7.32
N VAL A 215 9.34 17.99 8.37
CA VAL A 215 8.78 17.90 9.72
C VAL A 215 9.25 19.10 10.55
N LYS A 216 8.30 19.84 11.09
CA LYS A 216 8.57 21.01 11.95
C LYS A 216 8.31 20.65 13.41
N THR A 217 9.30 20.86 14.24
CA THR A 217 9.17 20.82 15.70
C THR A 217 9.22 22.24 16.27
N ARG A 218 9.01 22.38 17.56
CA ARG A 218 9.15 23.73 18.21
C ARG A 218 10.55 24.32 18.11
N ARG A 219 11.57 23.49 17.89
CA ARG A 219 12.99 23.88 17.96
C ARG A 219 13.72 23.73 16.63
N ASP A 220 13.21 22.90 15.73
CA ASP A 220 13.94 22.50 14.54
C ASP A 220 13.01 22.17 13.37
N THR A 221 13.58 22.17 12.17
CA THR A 221 12.93 21.74 10.94
C THR A 221 13.82 20.70 10.28
N THR A 222 13.32 19.49 10.13
CA THR A 222 14.06 18.37 9.57
C THR A 222 13.38 17.87 8.30
N THR A 223 14.15 17.60 7.25
CA THR A 223 13.66 16.96 6.02
C THR A 223 13.89 15.47 6.10
N ILE A 224 12.82 14.69 6.05
CA ILE A 224 12.86 13.24 6.03
C ILE A 224 12.74 12.79 4.58
N SER A 225 13.75 12.09 4.07
CA SER A 225 13.87 11.66 2.67
C SER A 225 14.13 10.16 2.51
N LYS A 226 14.17 9.40 3.61
CA LYS A 226 14.45 7.97 3.62
C LYS A 226 13.49 7.21 4.52
N ASP A 227 13.19 5.98 4.15
CA ASP A 227 12.45 5.06 5.02
C ASP A 227 13.26 4.79 6.30
N GLU A 228 12.57 4.84 7.43
CA GLU A 228 13.23 4.90 8.74
C GLU A 228 13.64 3.51 9.27
N GLU A 229 12.81 2.47 9.02
CA GLU A 229 13.00 1.14 9.60
C GLU A 229 14.25 0.37 9.10
N PRO A 230 14.59 0.38 7.79
CA PRO A 230 15.70 -0.45 7.32
C PRO A 230 17.05 -0.15 8.00
N GLU A 231 17.34 1.14 8.25
CA GLU A 231 18.59 1.55 8.90
C GLU A 231 18.63 1.25 10.40
N LYS A 232 17.46 1.02 11.03
CA LYS A 232 17.34 0.67 12.45
C LYS A 232 17.44 -0.83 12.71
N CYS A 233 17.23 -1.65 11.69
CA CYS A 233 17.19 -3.10 11.81
C CYS A 233 18.60 -3.66 12.04
N ASP A 234 18.81 -4.33 13.18
CA ASP A 234 20.03 -5.10 13.48
C ASP A 234 19.81 -6.55 13.01
N ILE A 235 20.27 -6.84 11.79
CA ILE A 235 20.08 -8.14 11.12
C ILE A 235 20.64 -9.29 11.95
N ASP A 236 21.74 -9.11 12.64
CA ASP A 236 22.40 -10.15 13.44
C ASP A 236 21.55 -10.57 14.65
N LYS A 237 20.63 -9.71 15.08
CA LYS A 237 19.70 -10.01 16.18
C LYS A 237 18.45 -10.78 15.75
N ILE A 238 18.10 -10.80 14.46
CA ILE A 238 16.87 -11.44 13.97
C ILE A 238 16.75 -12.89 14.45
N PRO A 239 17.76 -13.78 14.31
CA PRO A 239 17.65 -15.16 14.74
C PRO A 239 17.43 -15.35 16.25
N SER A 240 17.79 -14.35 17.06
CA SER A 240 17.65 -14.38 18.52
C SER A 240 16.36 -13.79 19.06
N MET A 241 15.51 -13.22 18.19
CA MET A 241 14.24 -12.60 18.58
C MET A 241 13.25 -13.64 19.12
N ARG A 242 12.46 -13.26 20.11
CA ARG A 242 11.39 -14.11 20.65
C ARG A 242 10.19 -14.10 19.70
N PRO A 243 9.45 -15.21 19.60
CA PRO A 243 8.14 -15.20 18.94
C PRO A 243 7.23 -14.14 19.53
N ALA A 244 6.45 -13.47 18.68
CA ALA A 244 5.67 -12.30 19.08
C ALA A 244 4.22 -12.63 19.47
N PHE A 245 3.62 -13.68 18.89
CA PHE A 245 2.19 -13.95 19.00
C PHE A 245 1.88 -15.27 19.74
N ASP A 246 2.75 -16.25 19.65
CA ASP A 246 2.66 -17.52 20.39
C ASP A 246 4.04 -17.84 20.98
N LYS A 247 4.09 -18.24 22.27
CA LYS A 247 5.35 -18.57 22.95
C LYS A 247 6.14 -19.70 22.25
N ASN A 248 5.42 -20.61 21.60
CA ASN A 248 5.97 -21.72 20.85
C ASN A 248 5.89 -21.49 19.32
N GLY A 249 5.55 -20.27 18.92
CA GLY A 249 5.39 -19.90 17.52
C GLY A 249 6.71 -19.63 16.80
N THR A 250 6.60 -19.25 15.56
CA THR A 250 7.72 -18.98 14.65
C THR A 250 7.74 -17.53 14.15
N VAL A 251 6.63 -16.82 14.27
CA VAL A 251 6.50 -15.42 13.80
C VAL A 251 7.10 -14.46 14.82
N THR A 252 8.02 -13.61 14.38
CA THR A 252 8.70 -12.61 15.20
C THR A 252 8.36 -11.19 14.78
N ALA A 253 8.85 -10.21 15.50
CA ALA A 253 8.78 -8.81 15.08
C ALA A 253 9.46 -8.59 13.72
N ALA A 254 10.57 -9.28 13.41
CA ALA A 254 11.26 -9.16 12.13
C ALA A 254 10.53 -9.83 10.96
N SER A 255 9.79 -10.92 11.21
CA SER A 255 8.96 -11.59 10.19
C SER A 255 7.53 -11.04 10.12
N SER A 256 7.28 -9.91 10.80
CA SER A 256 6.04 -9.13 10.76
C SER A 256 6.34 -7.74 10.21
N SER A 257 5.39 -7.15 9.49
CA SER A 257 5.50 -5.75 9.13
C SER A 257 5.41 -4.87 10.37
N SER A 258 6.19 -3.80 10.43
CA SER A 258 6.15 -2.85 11.54
C SER A 258 4.95 -1.89 11.43
N ILE A 259 4.45 -1.46 12.58
CA ILE A 259 3.48 -0.36 12.71
C ILE A 259 4.15 0.91 12.22
N SER A 260 3.52 1.65 11.30
CA SER A 260 4.19 2.70 10.55
C SER A 260 3.27 3.82 10.10
N ASP A 261 3.87 4.93 9.70
CA ASP A 261 3.22 6.13 9.18
C ASP A 261 3.69 6.40 7.74
N GLY A 262 2.78 6.79 6.84
CA GLY A 262 3.14 7.09 5.46
C GLY A 262 1.95 7.36 4.56
N ALA A 263 2.23 7.87 3.35
CA ALA A 263 1.23 8.13 2.32
C ALA A 263 1.79 7.84 0.91
N ALA A 264 0.88 7.59 -0.03
CA ALA A 264 1.19 7.32 -1.42
C ALA A 264 0.06 7.88 -2.30
N SER A 265 0.40 8.55 -3.39
CA SER A 265 -0.56 9.15 -4.33
C SER A 265 -0.16 8.91 -5.77
N LEU A 266 -1.17 8.74 -6.63
CA LEU A 266 -1.03 8.56 -8.07
C LEU A 266 -2.09 9.41 -8.79
N ILE A 267 -1.78 9.83 -10.02
CA ILE A 267 -2.77 10.40 -10.94
C ILE A 267 -2.99 9.41 -12.07
N ILE A 268 -4.25 9.09 -12.33
CA ILE A 268 -4.70 8.19 -13.39
C ILE A 268 -5.70 8.90 -14.31
N MET A 269 -5.64 8.56 -15.59
CA MET A 269 -6.55 9.06 -16.63
C MET A 269 -6.63 8.08 -17.80
N SER A 270 -7.45 8.36 -18.80
CA SER A 270 -7.41 7.57 -20.04
C SER A 270 -6.14 7.84 -20.84
N ALA A 271 -5.71 6.87 -21.65
CA ALA A 271 -4.56 7.04 -22.54
C ALA A 271 -4.75 8.20 -23.52
N ASP A 272 -5.99 8.39 -24.04
CA ASP A 272 -6.33 9.49 -24.94
C ASP A 272 -6.20 10.86 -24.24
N GLU A 273 -6.60 10.95 -22.97
CA GLU A 273 -6.47 12.17 -22.16
C GLU A 273 -4.99 12.50 -21.92
N ALA A 274 -4.17 11.49 -21.57
CA ALA A 274 -2.74 11.66 -21.39
C ALA A 274 -2.05 12.12 -22.71
N GLU A 275 -2.39 11.49 -23.84
CA GLU A 275 -1.86 11.86 -25.17
C GLU A 275 -2.24 13.31 -25.54
N SER A 276 -3.50 13.71 -25.30
CA SER A 276 -3.97 15.06 -25.59
C SER A 276 -3.22 16.15 -24.84
N ARG A 277 -2.70 15.81 -23.65
CA ARG A 277 -1.90 16.66 -22.77
C ARG A 277 -0.40 16.56 -23.00
N GLY A 278 0.06 15.65 -23.88
CA GLY A 278 1.48 15.38 -24.10
C GLY A 278 2.16 14.74 -22.90
N LEU A 279 1.40 14.03 -22.05
CA LEU A 279 1.93 13.32 -20.88
C LEU A 279 2.37 11.90 -21.27
N GLU A 280 3.59 11.53 -20.84
CA GLU A 280 4.10 10.17 -21.01
C GLU A 280 3.63 9.29 -19.83
N PRO A 281 2.92 8.18 -20.10
CA PRO A 281 2.50 7.27 -19.05
C PRO A 281 3.68 6.63 -18.31
N LEU A 282 3.60 6.57 -16.99
CA LEU A 282 4.52 5.75 -16.18
C LEU A 282 4.20 4.27 -16.33
N ALA A 283 2.89 3.93 -16.41
CA ALA A 283 2.42 2.56 -16.59
C ALA A 283 0.99 2.55 -17.14
N ILE A 284 0.62 1.45 -17.80
CA ILE A 284 -0.72 1.15 -18.28
C ILE A 284 -1.35 0.14 -17.33
N ILE A 285 -2.58 0.38 -16.87
CA ILE A 285 -3.33 -0.58 -16.04
C ILE A 285 -3.96 -1.63 -16.97
N ARG A 286 -3.44 -2.84 -16.96
CA ARG A 286 -3.93 -3.95 -17.78
C ARG A 286 -5.15 -4.62 -17.21
N GLY A 287 -5.29 -4.62 -15.89
CA GLY A 287 -6.46 -5.15 -15.21
C GLY A 287 -6.28 -5.29 -13.71
N HIS A 288 -7.37 -5.62 -13.05
CA HIS A 288 -7.39 -5.89 -11.62
C HIS A 288 -8.37 -7.01 -11.27
N LYS A 289 -8.17 -7.63 -10.13
CA LYS A 289 -9.04 -8.66 -9.54
C LYS A 289 -9.05 -8.55 -8.01
N ARG A 290 -10.13 -9.07 -7.46
CA ARG A 290 -10.33 -9.25 -6.01
C ARG A 290 -10.55 -10.72 -5.71
N HIS A 291 -10.16 -11.14 -4.52
CA HIS A 291 -10.48 -12.45 -3.98
C HIS A 291 -10.94 -12.30 -2.53
N SER A 292 -11.89 -13.14 -2.14
CA SER A 292 -12.40 -13.23 -0.76
C SER A 292 -12.50 -14.71 -0.39
N GLN A 293 -12.18 -15.02 0.84
CA GLN A 293 -12.18 -16.35 1.44
C GLN A 293 -12.46 -16.23 2.95
N GLU A 294 -12.33 -17.31 3.70
CA GLU A 294 -12.51 -17.28 5.14
C GLU A 294 -11.57 -16.27 5.81
N PRO A 295 -12.06 -15.44 6.75
CA PRO A 295 -11.28 -14.37 7.38
C PRO A 295 -9.97 -14.84 8.01
N GLU A 296 -9.95 -16.05 8.59
CA GLU A 296 -8.77 -16.65 9.21
C GLU A 296 -7.63 -16.93 8.23
N TRP A 297 -7.92 -17.05 6.93
CA TRP A 297 -6.95 -17.32 5.88
C TRP A 297 -6.59 -16.09 5.05
N PHE A 298 -6.81 -14.86 5.58
CA PHE A 298 -6.46 -13.63 4.85
C PHE A 298 -5.02 -13.62 4.33
N THR A 299 -4.11 -14.28 5.03
CA THR A 299 -2.69 -14.40 4.70
C THR A 299 -2.42 -15.04 3.33
N THR A 300 -3.34 -15.87 2.84
CA THR A 300 -3.23 -16.56 1.54
C THR A 300 -4.14 -15.97 0.46
N ALA A 301 -4.91 -14.92 0.77
CA ALA A 301 -5.88 -14.36 -0.17
C ALA A 301 -5.24 -13.75 -1.43
N ASN A 302 -3.98 -13.28 -1.35
CA ASN A 302 -3.19 -12.81 -2.49
C ASN A 302 -3.11 -13.85 -3.61
N ILE A 303 -2.98 -15.14 -3.26
CA ILE A 303 -2.88 -16.26 -4.20
C ILE A 303 -4.10 -16.28 -5.12
N GLY A 304 -5.30 -16.24 -4.53
CA GLY A 304 -6.54 -16.25 -5.30
C GLY A 304 -6.76 -14.98 -6.13
N ALA A 305 -6.31 -13.81 -5.65
CA ALA A 305 -6.43 -12.56 -6.39
C ALA A 305 -5.50 -12.54 -7.62
N ILE A 306 -4.24 -12.97 -7.46
CA ILE A 306 -3.23 -13.05 -8.53
C ILE A 306 -3.63 -14.12 -9.55
N ASP A 307 -4.03 -15.33 -9.12
CA ASP A 307 -4.48 -16.41 -10.01
C ASP A 307 -5.67 -15.96 -10.89
N LYS A 308 -6.67 -15.29 -10.30
CA LYS A 308 -7.79 -14.72 -11.05
C LYS A 308 -7.34 -13.66 -12.04
N LEU A 309 -6.30 -12.90 -11.73
CA LEU A 309 -5.76 -11.87 -12.60
C LEU A 309 -4.96 -12.47 -13.75
N HIS A 310 -4.11 -13.48 -13.49
CA HIS A 310 -3.42 -14.26 -14.49
C HIS A 310 -4.40 -14.85 -15.53
N LYS A 311 -5.48 -15.49 -15.05
CA LYS A 311 -6.53 -16.05 -15.92
C LYS A 311 -7.26 -14.97 -16.73
N LYS A 312 -7.54 -13.80 -16.13
CA LYS A 312 -8.23 -12.70 -16.83
C LYS A 312 -7.40 -12.16 -18.00
N LEU A 313 -6.09 -12.07 -17.81
CA LEU A 313 -5.18 -11.42 -18.77
C LEU A 313 -4.50 -12.41 -19.72
N ASP A 314 -4.72 -13.71 -19.53
CA ASP A 314 -3.94 -14.77 -20.18
C ASP A 314 -2.42 -14.58 -19.97
N TRP A 315 -2.07 -14.15 -18.77
CA TRP A 315 -0.69 -14.04 -18.32
C TRP A 315 -0.35 -15.26 -17.45
N ASN A 316 0.78 -15.87 -17.70
CA ASN A 316 1.39 -16.82 -16.78
C ASN A 316 2.54 -16.13 -16.02
N LYS A 317 3.11 -16.83 -15.03
CA LYS A 317 4.23 -16.32 -14.22
C LYS A 317 5.47 -15.93 -15.03
N ASP A 318 5.68 -16.56 -16.21
CA ASP A 318 6.87 -16.31 -17.05
C ASP A 318 6.73 -15.00 -17.84
N LEU A 319 5.49 -14.56 -18.10
CA LEU A 319 5.17 -13.29 -18.74
C LEU A 319 5.21 -12.09 -17.79
N VAL A 320 5.31 -12.33 -16.48
CA VAL A 320 5.41 -11.28 -15.47
C VAL A 320 6.87 -11.14 -15.07
N ASP A 321 7.40 -9.93 -15.21
CA ASP A 321 8.79 -9.63 -14.90
C ASP A 321 8.99 -9.45 -13.39
N LEU A 322 8.10 -8.70 -12.72
CA LEU A 322 8.19 -8.42 -11.29
C LEU A 322 6.83 -8.52 -10.59
N TYR A 323 6.89 -8.93 -9.34
CA TYR A 323 5.77 -8.93 -8.39
C TYR A 323 6.08 -8.03 -7.19
N GLU A 324 5.09 -7.29 -6.72
CA GLU A 324 5.09 -6.63 -5.42
C GLU A 324 3.92 -7.19 -4.60
N ILE A 325 4.20 -8.02 -3.61
CA ILE A 325 3.20 -8.59 -2.70
C ILE A 325 3.45 -8.03 -1.31
N ASN A 326 2.45 -7.39 -0.71
CA ASN A 326 2.60 -6.78 0.60
C ASN A 326 3.02 -7.83 1.65
N GLU A 327 4.15 -7.59 2.31
CA GLU A 327 4.69 -8.44 3.38
C GLU A 327 4.02 -8.09 4.71
N ALA A 328 2.70 -8.31 4.83
CA ALA A 328 2.05 -8.14 6.14
C ALA A 328 2.74 -9.01 7.21
N PHE A 329 3.16 -10.21 6.78
CA PHE A 329 4.07 -11.14 7.45
C PHE A 329 4.91 -11.84 6.39
N ALA A 330 6.09 -12.33 6.73
CA ALA A 330 6.95 -13.10 5.82
C ALA A 330 6.18 -14.29 5.21
N CYS A 331 5.43 -15.03 6.03
CA CYS A 331 4.65 -16.19 5.59
C CYS A 331 3.58 -15.87 4.53
N VAL A 332 3.06 -14.65 4.46
CA VAL A 332 2.09 -14.21 3.43
C VAL A 332 2.72 -14.28 2.05
N THR A 333 3.89 -13.71 1.93
CA THR A 333 4.63 -13.63 0.67
C THR A 333 5.24 -14.98 0.31
N MET A 334 5.77 -15.71 1.30
CA MET A 334 6.29 -17.08 1.13
C MET A 334 5.20 -18.05 0.64
N ALA A 335 3.97 -17.95 1.17
CA ALA A 335 2.85 -18.78 0.70
C ALA A 335 2.49 -18.46 -0.76
N ALA A 336 2.48 -17.20 -1.14
CA ALA A 336 2.24 -16.79 -2.53
C ALA A 336 3.35 -17.27 -3.46
N MET A 337 4.62 -17.21 -3.05
CA MET A 337 5.75 -17.77 -3.80
C MET A 337 5.56 -19.28 -4.03
N THR A 338 5.18 -20.00 -2.98
CA THR A 338 5.01 -21.46 -3.04
C THR A 338 3.87 -21.86 -3.98
N ASP A 339 2.68 -21.29 -3.81
CA ASP A 339 1.47 -21.74 -4.53
C ASP A 339 1.42 -21.24 -5.98
N LEU A 340 2.02 -20.07 -6.26
CA LEU A 340 2.07 -19.49 -7.62
C LEU A 340 3.39 -19.79 -8.34
N ASP A 341 4.31 -20.49 -7.68
CA ASP A 341 5.65 -20.80 -8.21
C ASP A 341 6.39 -19.56 -8.71
N ILE A 342 6.40 -18.50 -7.86
CA ILE A 342 7.06 -17.21 -8.15
C ILE A 342 8.51 -17.28 -7.66
N ASP A 343 9.46 -17.00 -8.54
CA ASP A 343 10.87 -16.85 -8.18
C ASP A 343 11.06 -15.66 -7.25
N HIS A 344 11.72 -15.87 -6.09
CA HIS A 344 12.04 -14.82 -5.13
C HIS A 344 12.83 -13.65 -5.78
N ASN A 345 13.62 -13.91 -6.83
CA ASN A 345 14.33 -12.87 -7.57
C ASN A 345 13.43 -11.94 -8.40
N LYS A 346 12.15 -12.30 -8.59
CA LYS A 346 11.14 -11.47 -9.24
C LYS A 346 10.19 -10.79 -8.25
N LEU A 347 10.33 -11.06 -6.95
CA LEU A 347 9.38 -10.66 -5.93
C LEU A 347 10.02 -9.70 -4.95
N ASN A 348 9.37 -8.52 -4.74
CA ASN A 348 9.80 -7.50 -3.77
C ASN A 348 11.29 -7.23 -3.84
N ILE A 349 11.79 -6.98 -5.06
CA ILE A 349 13.24 -6.92 -5.33
C ILE A 349 13.96 -5.76 -4.63
N HIS A 350 13.19 -4.78 -4.16
CA HIS A 350 13.68 -3.65 -3.35
C HIS A 350 13.31 -3.79 -1.86
N GLY A 351 12.92 -5.00 -1.43
CA GLY A 351 12.40 -5.28 -0.10
C GLY A 351 10.93 -4.90 0.05
N GLY A 352 10.30 -5.34 1.12
CA GLY A 352 8.88 -5.13 1.38
C GLY A 352 8.59 -4.67 2.80
N ALA A 353 7.36 -4.88 3.26
CA ALA A 353 6.88 -4.30 4.51
C ALA A 353 7.54 -4.87 5.78
N CYS A 354 8.13 -6.06 5.75
CA CYS A 354 8.94 -6.57 6.85
C CYS A 354 10.16 -5.69 7.12
N ALA A 355 10.68 -5.03 6.09
CA ALA A 355 11.81 -4.11 6.19
C ALA A 355 11.39 -2.64 6.23
N LEU A 356 10.43 -2.24 5.39
CA LEU A 356 10.04 -0.83 5.17
C LEU A 356 8.94 -0.37 6.13
N GLY A 357 8.12 -1.29 6.64
CA GLY A 357 6.93 -0.97 7.42
C GLY A 357 5.62 -0.99 6.63
N HIS A 358 4.49 -0.92 7.37
CA HIS A 358 3.16 -1.13 6.83
C HIS A 358 2.14 -0.09 7.32
N PRO A 359 2.20 1.16 6.86
CA PRO A 359 1.11 2.11 7.06
C PRO A 359 -0.15 1.59 6.34
N ILE A 360 -1.09 0.98 7.09
CA ILE A 360 -2.09 0.04 6.56
C ILE A 360 -2.92 0.62 5.41
N GLY A 361 -3.39 1.86 5.50
CA GLY A 361 -4.18 2.50 4.44
C GLY A 361 -3.37 2.90 3.20
N ALA A 362 -2.04 3.11 3.35
CA ALA A 362 -1.15 3.58 2.29
C ALA A 362 -0.43 2.45 1.55
N SER A 363 -0.11 1.35 2.23
CA SER A 363 0.83 0.33 1.76
C SER A 363 0.49 -0.26 0.40
N ALA A 364 -0.78 -0.51 0.13
CA ALA A 364 -1.18 -1.11 -1.13
C ALA A 364 -0.97 -0.17 -2.34
N ALA A 365 -1.09 1.16 -2.17
CA ALA A 365 -0.68 2.13 -3.18
C ALA A 365 0.84 2.23 -3.28
N ARG A 366 1.55 2.20 -2.13
CA ARG A 366 3.00 2.23 -2.06
C ARG A 366 3.63 1.09 -2.87
N ILE A 367 3.17 -0.16 -2.71
CA ILE A 367 3.74 -1.30 -3.46
C ILE A 367 3.54 -1.16 -4.96
N LEU A 368 2.44 -0.57 -5.42
CA LEU A 368 2.24 -0.30 -6.85
C LEU A 368 3.24 0.75 -7.36
N ILE A 369 3.50 1.80 -6.58
CA ILE A 369 4.48 2.82 -6.93
C ILE A 369 5.88 2.19 -7.02
N THR A 370 6.29 1.44 -6.00
CA THR A 370 7.57 0.73 -6.01
C THR A 370 7.69 -0.22 -7.22
N LEU A 371 6.61 -0.95 -7.56
CA LEU A 371 6.59 -1.83 -8.73
C LEU A 371 6.84 -1.07 -10.03
N ILE A 372 6.23 0.10 -10.23
CA ILE A 372 6.42 0.94 -11.42
C ILE A 372 7.90 1.31 -11.58
N TYR A 373 8.50 1.86 -10.52
CA TYR A 373 9.90 2.31 -10.58
C TYR A 373 10.88 1.13 -10.62
N ALA A 374 10.58 0.01 -9.95
CA ALA A 374 11.38 -1.21 -10.03
C ALA A 374 11.39 -1.79 -11.46
N LEU A 375 10.24 -1.85 -12.14
CA LEU A 375 10.15 -2.27 -13.54
C LEU A 375 10.99 -1.36 -14.44
N LYS A 376 10.87 -0.04 -14.30
CA LYS A 376 11.65 0.93 -15.09
C LYS A 376 13.15 0.75 -14.88
N ALA A 377 13.60 0.67 -13.62
CA ALA A 377 15.02 0.50 -13.27
C ALA A 377 15.61 -0.80 -13.83
N ASN A 378 14.82 -1.89 -13.84
CA ASN A 378 15.26 -3.21 -14.32
C ASN A 378 14.91 -3.47 -15.79
N LYS A 379 14.37 -2.49 -16.51
CA LYS A 379 13.93 -2.63 -17.92
C LYS A 379 12.90 -3.76 -18.08
N GLY A 380 12.16 -4.06 -17.03
CA GLY A 380 11.03 -4.97 -17.03
C GLY A 380 9.80 -4.29 -17.63
N LYS A 381 8.85 -5.08 -18.10
CA LYS A 381 7.67 -4.59 -18.79
C LYS A 381 6.37 -4.84 -18.03
N ARG A 382 6.18 -6.02 -17.48
CA ARG A 382 4.93 -6.45 -16.86
C ARG A 382 5.10 -6.71 -15.37
N GLY A 383 4.19 -6.19 -14.59
CA GLY A 383 4.21 -6.38 -13.15
C GLY A 383 2.83 -6.58 -12.55
N ILE A 384 2.80 -7.24 -11.41
CA ILE A 384 1.60 -7.43 -10.60
C ILE A 384 1.87 -6.98 -9.17
N ALA A 385 1.04 -6.07 -8.66
CA ALA A 385 1.00 -5.71 -7.25
C ALA A 385 -0.23 -6.33 -6.57
N SER A 386 -0.06 -6.86 -5.36
CA SER A 386 -1.16 -7.46 -4.57
C SER A 386 -1.01 -7.20 -3.08
N ALA A 387 -2.12 -6.89 -2.42
CA ALA A 387 -2.19 -6.77 -0.97
C ALA A 387 -3.37 -7.57 -0.45
N CYS A 388 -3.10 -8.44 0.54
CA CYS A 388 -4.15 -9.05 1.35
C CYS A 388 -4.61 -8.08 2.44
N ASN A 389 -5.77 -8.35 3.01
CA ASN A 389 -6.27 -7.57 4.14
C ASN A 389 -7.05 -8.44 5.13
N GLY A 390 -7.11 -7.98 6.37
CA GLY A 390 -7.99 -8.56 7.39
C GLY A 390 -9.41 -8.69 6.85
N GLY A 391 -10.13 -9.72 7.29
CA GLY A 391 -11.44 -10.09 6.76
C GLY A 391 -11.41 -11.12 5.62
N GLY A 392 -10.23 -11.67 5.29
CA GLY A 392 -10.10 -12.76 4.31
C GLY A 392 -10.06 -12.32 2.86
N GLU A 393 -9.63 -11.11 2.56
CA GLU A 393 -9.65 -10.59 1.20
C GLU A 393 -8.27 -10.21 0.67
N ALA A 394 -8.20 -10.02 -0.65
CA ALA A 394 -7.06 -9.42 -1.34
C ALA A 394 -7.49 -8.68 -2.60
N VAL A 395 -6.67 -7.72 -3.01
CA VAL A 395 -6.75 -7.09 -4.32
C VAL A 395 -5.44 -7.29 -5.07
N ALA A 396 -5.53 -7.43 -6.40
CA ALA A 396 -4.37 -7.48 -7.28
C ALA A 396 -4.60 -6.59 -8.50
N ILE A 397 -3.55 -5.91 -8.92
CA ILE A 397 -3.51 -5.06 -10.12
C ILE A 397 -2.33 -5.46 -10.99
N ALA A 398 -2.54 -5.48 -12.30
CA ALA A 398 -1.50 -5.73 -13.30
C ALA A 398 -1.23 -4.46 -14.09
N ILE A 399 0.04 -4.15 -14.26
CA ILE A 399 0.51 -3.00 -15.03
C ILE A 399 1.50 -3.43 -16.11
N GLU A 400 1.61 -2.60 -17.13
CA GLU A 400 2.63 -2.73 -18.19
C GLU A 400 3.31 -1.37 -18.40
N ILE A 401 4.65 -1.37 -18.42
CA ILE A 401 5.43 -0.19 -18.78
C ILE A 401 5.37 0.00 -20.31
N PRO A 402 5.12 1.20 -20.82
CA PRO A 402 5.00 1.49 -22.23
C PRO A 402 6.20 1.11 -23.09
#